data_e24a59e77d1d80108258d091be5e90af
#
_entry.id   e24a59e77d1d80108258d091be5e90af
#
_cell.length_a   1.000
_cell.length_b   1.000
_cell.length_c   1.000
_cell.angle_alpha   90.00
_cell.angle_beta   90.00
_cell.angle_gamma   90.00
#
_symmetry.space_group_name_H-M   'P 1'
#
loop_
_entity.id
_entity.type
_entity.pdbx_description
1 polymer ?
#
loop_
_entity_poly.entity_id
_entity_poly.type
_entity_poly.pdbx_seq_one_letter_code
_entity_poly.pdbx_strand_id
1 'polypeptide(L)'
;MIKAARTTLLALAVTAWGASPAMATEEPAFTLVQKQGNFEIRDYAPVIVAEVTLQGGAERARNAGFQPLADYIFAKDRKGPQIAMTAPVTQAPREQIAMTAPVTQRADSASSWTVGFTMPAKYTMETLPAPANPNVKLIPHPAKRMAVVRFSGLGSAGEMEQMRGDLMKQVAALGLTPVGAPVFAFYDPPWTVPFFRRNEVMVELAKP
;
A
#
# COMPACT_ATOMS: atom_id res chain seq x y z
N MET A 1 -56.78 50.71 27.86
CA MET A 1 -55.54 50.24 28.50
C MET A 1 -55.15 48.93 27.87
N ILE A 2 -54.25 48.97 26.88
CA ILE A 2 -53.81 47.77 26.13
C ILE A 2 -52.37 47.49 26.57
N LYS A 3 -52.14 46.30 27.25
CA LYS A 3 -50.81 45.85 27.66
C LYS A 3 -50.14 45.17 26.47
N ALA A 4 -49.05 45.70 26.01
CA ALA A 4 -48.17 45.10 25.02
C ALA A 4 -47.32 44.00 25.65
N ALA A 5 -47.44 42.76 25.13
CA ALA A 5 -46.59 41.65 25.49
C ALA A 5 -45.29 41.72 24.65
N ARG A 6 -44.14 41.83 25.35
CA ARG A 6 -42.81 41.75 24.74
C ARG A 6 -42.43 40.27 24.60
N THR A 7 -42.37 39.78 23.38
CA THR A 7 -41.84 38.46 23.06
C THR A 7 -40.31 38.57 22.92
N THR A 8 -39.60 37.97 23.86
CA THR A 8 -38.12 37.86 23.82
C THR A 8 -37.73 36.68 22.95
N LEU A 9 -37.16 36.95 21.77
CA LEU A 9 -36.53 35.90 20.96
C LEU A 9 -35.19 35.50 21.56
N LEU A 10 -35.09 34.24 22.00
CA LEU A 10 -33.84 33.61 22.40
C LEU A 10 -33.13 33.09 21.13
N ALA A 11 -32.06 33.76 20.72
CA ALA A 11 -31.23 33.28 19.62
C ALA A 11 -30.35 32.14 20.12
N LEU A 12 -30.60 30.90 19.67
CA LEU A 12 -29.72 29.74 19.85
C LEU A 12 -28.50 29.92 18.94
N ALA A 13 -27.35 30.26 19.49
CA ALA A 13 -26.07 30.18 18.76
C ALA A 13 -25.66 28.72 18.65
N VAL A 14 -25.85 28.12 17.49
CA VAL A 14 -25.28 26.84 17.14
C VAL A 14 -23.79 27.03 16.81
N THR A 15 -22.93 26.71 17.77
CA THR A 15 -21.50 26.62 17.55
C THR A 15 -21.24 25.40 16.67
N ALA A 16 -21.02 25.62 15.38
CA ALA A 16 -20.52 24.61 14.48
C ALA A 16 -19.10 24.22 14.95
N TRP A 17 -18.97 23.08 15.61
CA TRP A 17 -17.69 22.42 15.79
C TRP A 17 -17.16 22.09 14.41
N GLY A 18 -16.16 22.83 13.96
CA GLY A 18 -15.42 22.54 12.75
C GLY A 18 -14.75 21.17 12.89
N ALA A 19 -15.35 20.14 12.30
CA ALA A 19 -14.65 18.89 12.05
C ALA A 19 -13.47 19.25 11.12
N SER A 20 -12.25 19.23 11.65
CA SER A 20 -11.05 19.26 10.82
C SER A 20 -11.20 18.10 9.82
N PRO A 21 -11.05 18.33 8.50
CA PRO A 21 -11.06 17.23 7.54
C PRO A 21 -9.95 16.27 7.96
N ALA A 22 -10.31 15.02 8.27
CA ALA A 22 -9.34 13.95 8.40
C ALA A 22 -8.54 13.95 7.10
N MET A 23 -7.25 14.30 7.17
CA MET A 23 -6.37 14.32 6.01
C MET A 23 -6.38 12.89 5.46
N ALA A 24 -7.10 12.68 4.35
CA ALA A 24 -7.11 11.39 3.67
C ALA A 24 -5.66 11.05 3.32
N THR A 25 -5.20 9.87 3.74
CA THR A 25 -3.87 9.38 3.38
C THR A 25 -3.80 9.25 1.87
N GLU A 26 -2.78 9.84 1.25
CA GLU A 26 -2.60 9.81 -0.22
C GLU A 26 -2.41 8.37 -0.70
N GLU A 27 -3.09 8.00 -1.78
CA GLU A 27 -2.98 6.71 -2.45
C GLU A 27 -2.42 6.88 -3.87
N PRO A 28 -1.74 5.87 -4.43
CA PRO A 28 -1.32 5.89 -5.82
C PRO A 28 -2.49 6.11 -6.77
N ALA A 29 -2.37 7.08 -7.67
CA ALA A 29 -3.41 7.37 -8.65
C ALA A 29 -3.55 6.23 -9.65
N PHE A 30 -4.80 5.87 -9.97
CA PHE A 30 -5.10 4.88 -11.00
C PHE A 30 -6.38 5.23 -11.76
N THR A 31 -6.49 4.69 -12.97
CA THR A 31 -7.72 4.67 -13.75
C THR A 31 -8.34 3.27 -13.65
N LEU A 32 -9.62 3.20 -13.27
CA LEU A 32 -10.36 1.94 -13.26
C LEU A 32 -10.70 1.54 -14.70
N VAL A 33 -10.21 0.37 -15.13
CA VAL A 33 -10.47 -0.19 -16.47
C VAL A 33 -11.68 -1.12 -16.44
N GLN A 34 -11.76 -1.99 -15.43
CA GLN A 34 -12.84 -2.97 -15.27
C GLN A 34 -13.06 -3.26 -13.80
N LYS A 35 -14.33 -3.56 -13.44
CA LYS A 35 -14.71 -3.98 -12.10
C LYS A 35 -15.77 -5.09 -12.16
N GLN A 36 -15.54 -6.15 -11.36
CA GLN A 36 -16.48 -7.24 -11.17
C GLN A 36 -16.42 -7.71 -9.70
N GLY A 37 -17.39 -7.28 -8.91
CA GLY A 37 -17.40 -7.54 -7.46
C GLY A 37 -16.19 -6.90 -6.77
N ASN A 38 -15.35 -7.73 -6.16
CA ASN A 38 -14.11 -7.33 -5.50
C ASN A 38 -12.86 -7.41 -6.40
N PHE A 39 -13.02 -7.85 -7.65
CA PHE A 39 -11.97 -7.89 -8.67
C PHE A 39 -12.01 -6.61 -9.51
N GLU A 40 -10.83 -6.03 -9.76
CA GLU A 40 -10.67 -4.81 -10.55
C GLU A 40 -9.44 -4.94 -11.47
N ILE A 41 -9.51 -4.30 -12.64
CA ILE A 41 -8.34 -4.01 -13.49
C ILE A 41 -8.10 -2.51 -13.42
N ARG A 42 -6.89 -2.12 -13.05
CA ARG A 42 -6.51 -0.73 -12.83
C ARG A 42 -5.23 -0.39 -13.61
N ASP A 43 -5.19 0.80 -14.21
CA ASP A 43 -3.99 1.40 -14.78
C ASP A 43 -3.42 2.40 -13.78
N TYR A 44 -2.31 2.04 -13.14
CA TYR A 44 -1.61 2.89 -12.20
C TYR A 44 -0.65 3.85 -12.90
N ALA A 45 -0.61 5.08 -12.42
CA ALA A 45 0.41 6.06 -12.79
C ALA A 45 1.80 5.63 -12.31
N PRO A 46 2.89 6.18 -12.89
CA PRO A 46 4.24 5.98 -12.34
C PRO A 46 4.33 6.44 -10.88
N VAL A 47 5.07 5.70 -10.06
CA VAL A 47 5.28 6.03 -8.65
C VAL A 47 6.74 5.82 -8.26
N ILE A 48 7.18 6.48 -7.18
CA ILE A 48 8.44 6.16 -6.53
C ILE A 48 8.12 5.41 -5.24
N VAL A 49 8.80 4.30 -5.00
CA VAL A 49 8.63 3.49 -3.79
C VAL A 49 9.93 3.45 -3.00
N ALA A 50 9.87 3.72 -1.70
CA ALA A 50 10.96 3.41 -0.79
C ALA A 50 10.81 1.96 -0.37
N GLU A 51 11.84 1.15 -0.60
CA GLU A 51 11.79 -0.31 -0.42
C GLU A 51 12.90 -0.80 0.51
N VAL A 52 12.59 -1.84 1.28
CA VAL A 52 13.56 -2.60 2.07
C VAL A 52 13.32 -4.09 1.85
N THR A 53 14.40 -4.84 1.66
CA THR A 53 14.35 -6.30 1.49
C THR A 53 14.81 -7.01 2.75
N LEU A 54 14.03 -7.98 3.22
CA LEU A 54 14.21 -8.71 4.47
C LEU A 54 14.10 -10.21 4.27
N GLN A 55 14.85 -10.97 5.04
CA GLN A 55 14.79 -12.42 5.06
C GLN A 55 13.74 -12.90 6.09
N GLY A 56 13.09 -14.04 5.80
CA GLY A 56 12.13 -14.69 6.70
C GLY A 56 10.71 -14.76 6.14
N GLY A 57 9.75 -15.13 7.00
CA GLY A 57 8.35 -15.23 6.63
C GLY A 57 7.68 -13.87 6.41
N ALA A 58 6.60 -13.84 5.63
CA ALA A 58 5.88 -12.63 5.21
C ALA A 58 5.52 -11.69 6.36
N GLU A 59 4.92 -12.21 7.42
CA GLU A 59 4.49 -11.40 8.56
C GLU A 59 5.67 -10.75 9.31
N ARG A 60 6.75 -11.53 9.55
CA ARG A 60 7.97 -11.01 10.17
C ARG A 60 8.61 -9.93 9.30
N ALA A 61 8.70 -10.15 8.00
CA ALA A 61 9.27 -9.19 7.05
C ALA A 61 8.45 -7.90 7.02
N ARG A 62 7.12 -7.99 6.99
CA ARG A 62 6.23 -6.81 7.04
C ARG A 62 6.48 -5.98 8.30
N ASN A 63 6.50 -6.63 9.48
CA ASN A 63 6.69 -5.93 10.75
C ASN A 63 8.09 -5.31 10.88
N ALA A 64 9.13 -6.04 10.49
CA ALA A 64 10.51 -5.55 10.54
C ALA A 64 10.83 -4.52 9.45
N GLY A 65 10.17 -4.58 8.29
CA GLY A 65 10.35 -3.64 7.19
C GLY A 65 9.70 -2.29 7.41
N PHE A 66 8.66 -2.23 8.23
CA PHE A 66 7.95 -0.99 8.52
C PHE A 66 8.86 0.06 9.18
N GLN A 67 9.63 -0.32 10.19
CA GLN A 67 10.41 0.62 10.99
C GLN A 67 11.45 1.40 10.18
N PRO A 68 12.34 0.79 9.37
CA PRO A 68 13.32 1.54 8.58
C PRO A 68 12.69 2.47 7.55
N LEU A 69 11.53 2.10 6.98
CA LEU A 69 10.79 2.96 6.06
C LEU A 69 10.11 4.13 6.79
N ALA A 70 9.54 3.89 7.98
CA ALA A 70 8.98 4.93 8.84
C ALA A 70 10.07 5.91 9.32
N ASP A 71 11.25 5.43 9.71
CA ASP A 71 12.37 6.28 10.11
C ASP A 71 12.84 7.16 8.95
N TYR A 72 12.84 6.64 7.72
CA TYR A 72 13.12 7.42 6.52
C TYR A 72 12.10 8.54 6.31
N ILE A 73 10.79 8.25 6.29
CA ILE A 73 9.77 9.29 6.00
C ILE A 73 9.66 10.32 7.13
N PHE A 74 9.83 9.90 8.41
CA PHE A 74 9.76 10.80 9.55
C PHE A 74 11.09 11.53 9.86
N ALA A 75 12.09 11.37 9.00
CA ALA A 75 13.41 12.03 9.12
C ALA A 75 14.11 11.77 10.48
N LYS A 76 13.96 10.57 11.04
CA LYS A 76 14.59 10.22 12.33
C LYS A 76 16.10 9.97 12.19
N ASP A 77 16.52 9.45 11.03
CA ASP A 77 17.89 9.04 10.74
C ASP A 77 18.54 9.87 9.62
N ARG A 78 17.89 10.93 9.13
CA ARG A 78 18.40 11.81 8.05
C ARG A 78 18.06 13.28 8.30
N LYS A 79 18.74 14.17 7.61
CA LYS A 79 18.42 15.60 7.57
C LYS A 79 17.28 15.89 6.58
N GLY A 80 16.61 17.01 6.81
CA GLY A 80 15.54 17.50 5.92
C GLY A 80 14.13 17.29 6.43
N PRO A 81 13.12 17.72 5.67
CA PRO A 81 11.72 17.68 6.11
C PRO A 81 11.19 16.24 6.17
N GLN A 82 10.14 16.07 6.98
CA GLN A 82 9.36 14.82 6.99
C GLN A 82 8.59 14.67 5.67
N ILE A 83 8.43 13.44 5.24
CA ILE A 83 7.62 13.03 4.09
C ILE A 83 6.29 12.51 4.65
N ALA A 84 5.17 12.95 4.08
CA ALA A 84 3.87 12.46 4.50
C ALA A 84 3.76 10.95 4.22
N MET A 85 3.17 10.21 5.16
CA MET A 85 2.91 8.79 4.95
C MET A 85 1.78 8.62 3.94
N THR A 86 1.94 7.68 3.01
CA THR A 86 0.93 7.30 2.03
C THR A 86 0.41 5.88 2.31
N ALA A 87 -0.68 5.49 1.71
CA ALA A 87 -1.19 4.12 1.69
C ALA A 87 -1.24 3.61 0.25
N PRO A 88 -1.05 2.34 -0.02
CA PRO A 88 -0.83 1.27 0.95
C PRO A 88 0.65 1.05 1.32
N VAL A 89 0.87 0.25 2.36
CA VAL A 89 2.15 -0.46 2.55
C VAL A 89 2.12 -1.70 1.67
N THR A 90 3.11 -1.85 0.79
CA THR A 90 3.21 -2.99 -0.12
C THR A 90 4.18 -4.04 0.37
N GLN A 91 3.91 -5.30 0.03
CA GLN A 91 4.77 -6.44 0.32
C GLN A 91 4.74 -7.42 -0.85
N ALA A 92 5.92 -7.81 -1.34
CA ALA A 92 6.08 -8.79 -2.41
C ALA A 92 7.16 -9.82 -2.06
N PRO A 93 6.99 -11.09 -2.47
CA PRO A 93 8.09 -12.05 -2.45
C PRO A 93 9.18 -11.58 -3.40
N ARG A 94 10.44 -11.74 -3.03
CA ARG A 94 11.55 -11.46 -3.94
C ARG A 94 11.67 -12.59 -4.93
N GLU A 95 11.59 -12.30 -6.22
CA GLU A 95 11.83 -13.25 -7.29
C GLU A 95 13.32 -13.67 -7.27
N GLN A 96 13.59 -14.96 -7.12
CA GLN A 96 14.94 -15.49 -7.31
C GLN A 96 15.14 -15.68 -8.81
N ILE A 97 16.08 -14.93 -9.39
CA ILE A 97 16.58 -15.24 -10.72
C ILE A 97 17.31 -16.58 -10.60
N ALA A 98 16.80 -17.62 -11.28
CA ALA A 98 17.42 -18.92 -11.32
C ALA A 98 18.82 -18.80 -11.93
N MET A 99 19.86 -19.05 -11.13
CA MET A 99 21.22 -19.16 -11.64
C MET A 99 21.34 -20.49 -12.37
N THR A 100 21.59 -20.43 -13.67
CA THR A 100 21.93 -21.57 -14.52
C THR A 100 23.37 -21.96 -14.31
N ALA A 101 23.66 -22.84 -13.35
CA ALA A 101 24.85 -23.71 -13.29
C ALA A 101 24.67 -24.72 -12.15
N PRO A 102 25.23 -25.94 -12.23
CA PRO A 102 25.12 -26.90 -11.15
C PRO A 102 26.02 -26.52 -9.97
N VAL A 103 25.46 -25.81 -9.00
CA VAL A 103 26.04 -25.69 -7.68
C VAL A 103 25.14 -26.48 -6.76
N THR A 104 25.63 -27.67 -6.33
CA THR A 104 25.03 -28.45 -5.26
C THR A 104 25.06 -27.64 -3.97
N GLN A 105 23.98 -26.94 -3.66
CA GLN A 105 23.73 -26.40 -2.32
C GLN A 105 22.33 -26.79 -1.88
N ARG A 106 22.25 -27.31 -0.63
CA ARG A 106 20.99 -27.57 0.05
C ARG A 106 20.12 -26.32 -0.04
N ALA A 107 18.85 -26.54 -0.40
CA ALA A 107 17.83 -25.51 -0.37
C ALA A 107 17.57 -25.08 1.07
N ASP A 108 18.27 -24.06 1.56
CA ASP A 108 17.77 -23.19 2.60
C ASP A 108 16.76 -22.26 1.93
N SER A 109 15.48 -22.59 2.12
CA SER A 109 14.33 -21.79 1.67
C SER A 109 14.22 -20.53 2.52
N ALA A 110 15.19 -19.65 2.48
CA ALA A 110 15.07 -18.33 3.06
C ALA A 110 14.19 -17.50 2.13
N SER A 111 12.87 -17.50 2.38
CA SER A 111 11.96 -16.60 1.71
C SER A 111 12.39 -15.15 1.98
N SER A 112 12.60 -14.39 0.93
CA SER A 112 12.97 -12.98 1.01
C SER A 112 11.76 -12.15 0.58
N TRP A 113 11.46 -11.09 1.33
CA TRP A 113 10.33 -10.20 1.09
C TRP A 113 10.79 -8.76 0.97
N THR A 114 10.24 -8.05 0.00
CA THR A 114 10.40 -6.61 -0.14
C THR A 114 9.17 -5.91 0.42
N VAL A 115 9.37 -4.98 1.35
CA VAL A 115 8.34 -4.11 1.90
C VAL A 115 8.56 -2.71 1.34
N GLY A 116 7.49 -2.02 0.92
CA GLY A 116 7.59 -0.74 0.27
C GLY A 116 6.56 0.28 0.75
N PHE A 117 6.97 1.54 0.80
CA PHE A 117 6.11 2.72 0.98
C PHE A 117 6.13 3.54 -0.30
N THR A 118 4.95 3.78 -0.88
CA THR A 118 4.85 4.70 -2.01
C THR A 118 5.14 6.12 -1.55
N MET A 119 5.93 6.86 -2.30
CA MET A 119 6.21 8.27 -1.99
C MET A 119 5.07 9.15 -2.51
N PRO A 120 4.76 10.28 -1.82
CA PRO A 120 3.75 11.23 -2.29
C PRO A 120 4.05 11.71 -3.71
N ALA A 121 3.01 11.88 -4.54
CA ALA A 121 3.13 12.23 -5.96
C ALA A 121 3.86 13.56 -6.23
N LYS A 122 3.94 14.44 -5.25
CA LYS A 122 4.65 15.72 -5.34
C LYS A 122 6.19 15.59 -5.42
N TYR A 123 6.75 14.41 -5.10
CA TYR A 123 8.20 14.18 -5.12
C TYR A 123 8.66 13.54 -6.43
N THR A 124 9.88 13.91 -6.84
CA THR A 124 10.65 13.27 -7.91
C THR A 124 11.87 12.60 -7.31
N MET A 125 12.62 11.83 -8.09
CA MET A 125 13.88 11.21 -7.63
C MET A 125 14.92 12.27 -7.21
N GLU A 126 14.88 13.46 -7.81
CA GLU A 126 15.81 14.58 -7.51
C GLU A 126 15.40 15.34 -6.24
N THR A 127 14.09 15.37 -5.90
CA THR A 127 13.58 16.13 -4.75
C THR A 127 13.42 15.29 -3.49
N LEU A 128 13.42 13.95 -3.61
CA LEU A 128 13.42 13.06 -2.46
C LEU A 128 14.77 13.13 -1.72
N PRO A 129 14.75 13.29 -0.37
CA PRO A 129 15.97 13.20 0.41
C PRO A 129 16.61 11.81 0.29
N ALA A 130 17.92 11.74 0.20
CA ALA A 130 18.61 10.45 0.19
C ALA A 130 18.40 9.70 1.53
N PRO A 131 18.06 8.39 1.50
CA PRO A 131 18.00 7.59 2.72
C PRO A 131 19.38 7.50 3.40
N ALA A 132 19.43 7.69 4.73
CA ALA A 132 20.67 7.45 5.49
C ALA A 132 20.89 5.95 5.71
N ASN A 133 19.80 5.18 5.87
CA ASN A 133 19.88 3.73 5.97
C ASN A 133 20.18 3.12 4.59
N PRO A 134 21.33 2.44 4.39
CA PRO A 134 21.73 1.89 3.10
C PRO A 134 20.81 0.74 2.61
N ASN A 135 20.00 0.15 3.49
CA ASN A 135 19.05 -0.90 3.13
C ASN A 135 17.74 -0.34 2.54
N VAL A 136 17.43 0.95 2.76
CA VAL A 136 16.30 1.63 2.14
C VAL A 136 16.70 2.10 0.76
N LYS A 137 15.97 1.66 -0.26
CA LYS A 137 16.20 2.02 -1.67
C LYS A 137 15.00 2.79 -2.21
N LEU A 138 15.26 3.85 -2.97
CA LEU A 138 14.23 4.56 -3.73
C LEU A 138 14.19 3.99 -5.15
N ILE A 139 13.06 3.39 -5.51
CA ILE A 139 12.89 2.72 -6.80
C ILE A 139 11.76 3.39 -7.59
N PRO A 140 12.03 3.94 -8.79
CA PRO A 140 10.99 4.41 -9.68
C PRO A 140 10.30 3.22 -10.36
N HIS A 141 8.98 3.11 -10.19
CA HIS A 141 8.14 2.14 -10.87
C HIS A 141 7.40 2.82 -12.02
N PRO A 142 7.45 2.29 -13.24
CA PRO A 142 6.71 2.83 -14.38
C PRO A 142 5.21 2.62 -14.21
N ALA A 143 4.42 3.24 -15.10
CA ALA A 143 2.99 2.97 -15.20
C ALA A 143 2.74 1.48 -15.48
N LYS A 144 1.77 0.88 -14.76
CA LYS A 144 1.48 -0.54 -14.81
C LYS A 144 -0.01 -0.82 -14.84
N ARG A 145 -0.42 -1.82 -15.62
CA ARG A 145 -1.75 -2.40 -15.52
C ARG A 145 -1.74 -3.51 -14.48
N MET A 146 -2.66 -3.46 -13.53
CA MET A 146 -2.74 -4.42 -12.43
C MET A 146 -4.12 -5.06 -12.38
N ALA A 147 -4.17 -6.37 -12.20
CA ALA A 147 -5.35 -7.05 -11.68
C ALA A 147 -5.31 -7.02 -10.15
N VAL A 148 -6.42 -6.70 -9.53
CA VAL A 148 -6.53 -6.45 -8.09
C VAL A 148 -7.72 -7.21 -7.51
N VAL A 149 -7.54 -7.90 -6.39
CA VAL A 149 -8.63 -8.43 -5.55
C VAL A 149 -8.57 -7.73 -4.20
N ARG A 150 -9.69 -7.12 -3.82
CA ARG A 150 -9.86 -6.45 -2.54
C ARG A 150 -10.49 -7.40 -1.51
N PHE A 151 -9.96 -7.39 -0.28
CA PHE A 151 -10.46 -8.18 0.83
C PHE A 151 -10.29 -7.46 2.18
N SER A 152 -10.99 -7.95 3.21
CA SER A 152 -10.80 -7.51 4.60
C SER A 152 -10.16 -8.64 5.41
N GLY A 153 -9.74 -8.35 6.64
CA GLY A 153 -9.14 -9.34 7.52
C GLY A 153 -7.80 -8.89 8.08
N LEU A 154 -7.10 -9.81 8.73
CA LEU A 154 -5.79 -9.55 9.35
C LEU A 154 -4.64 -9.51 8.34
N GLY A 155 -4.83 -10.05 7.14
CA GLY A 155 -3.75 -10.27 6.18
C GLY A 155 -2.78 -11.35 6.69
N SER A 156 -3.31 -12.38 7.33
CA SER A 156 -2.53 -13.54 7.75
C SER A 156 -1.97 -14.30 6.55
N ALA A 157 -0.93 -15.13 6.76
CA ALA A 157 -0.33 -15.90 5.68
C ALA A 157 -1.35 -16.79 4.94
N GLY A 158 -2.31 -17.40 5.67
CA GLY A 158 -3.36 -18.21 5.08
C GLY A 158 -4.34 -17.39 4.24
N GLU A 159 -4.79 -16.23 4.75
CA GLU A 159 -5.68 -15.32 4.01
C GLU A 159 -4.99 -14.79 2.74
N MET A 160 -3.72 -14.40 2.84
CA MET A 160 -2.95 -13.92 1.71
C MET A 160 -2.81 -14.99 0.63
N GLU A 161 -2.52 -16.24 1.00
CA GLU A 161 -2.39 -17.35 0.06
C GLU A 161 -3.73 -17.68 -0.62
N GLN A 162 -4.84 -17.68 0.12
CA GLN A 162 -6.17 -17.87 -0.42
C GLN A 162 -6.51 -16.76 -1.45
N MET A 163 -6.33 -15.50 -1.08
CA MET A 163 -6.63 -14.36 -1.95
C MET A 163 -5.73 -14.32 -3.18
N ARG A 164 -4.45 -14.73 -3.04
CA ARG A 164 -3.55 -14.93 -4.17
C ARG A 164 -4.10 -15.97 -5.15
N GLY A 165 -4.56 -17.10 -4.63
CA GLY A 165 -5.18 -18.16 -5.44
C GLY A 165 -6.42 -17.67 -6.18
N ASP A 166 -7.28 -16.90 -5.52
CA ASP A 166 -8.50 -16.36 -6.09
C ASP A 166 -8.20 -15.31 -7.18
N LEU A 167 -7.23 -14.43 -6.95
CA LEU A 167 -6.74 -13.48 -7.97
C LEU A 167 -6.26 -14.22 -9.22
N MET A 168 -5.40 -15.24 -9.05
CA MET A 168 -4.82 -15.96 -10.20
C MET A 168 -5.87 -16.75 -10.98
N LYS A 169 -6.90 -17.32 -10.32
CA LYS A 169 -8.03 -17.96 -10.99
C LYS A 169 -8.83 -16.96 -11.85
N GLN A 170 -9.11 -15.75 -11.32
CA GLN A 170 -9.84 -14.73 -12.07
C GLN A 170 -9.03 -14.21 -13.26
N VAL A 171 -7.72 -13.98 -13.10
CA VAL A 171 -6.82 -13.57 -14.17
C VAL A 171 -6.81 -14.62 -15.30
N ALA A 172 -6.71 -15.91 -14.94
CA ALA A 172 -6.74 -17.01 -15.90
C ALA A 172 -8.10 -17.13 -16.62
N ALA A 173 -9.21 -17.01 -15.87
CA ALA A 173 -10.56 -17.07 -16.44
C ALA A 173 -10.84 -15.96 -17.48
N LEU A 174 -10.18 -14.82 -17.34
CA LEU A 174 -10.26 -13.70 -18.30
C LEU A 174 -9.23 -13.80 -19.43
N GLY A 175 -8.41 -14.86 -19.48
CA GLY A 175 -7.36 -15.02 -20.49
C GLY A 175 -6.23 -13.98 -20.39
N LEU A 176 -6.05 -13.36 -19.21
CA LEU A 176 -5.03 -12.36 -19.00
C LEU A 176 -3.69 -13.00 -18.63
N THR A 177 -2.59 -12.36 -19.01
CA THR A 177 -1.24 -12.85 -18.75
C THR A 177 -0.62 -12.08 -17.58
N PRO A 178 -0.40 -12.74 -16.41
CA PRO A 178 0.26 -12.09 -15.28
C PRO A 178 1.77 -11.95 -15.52
N VAL A 179 2.37 -10.90 -14.97
CA VAL A 179 3.81 -10.61 -15.00
C VAL A 179 4.35 -10.56 -13.57
N GLY A 180 5.34 -11.41 -13.30
CA GLY A 180 5.95 -11.49 -11.96
C GLY A 180 5.05 -12.06 -10.87
N ALA A 181 5.48 -11.90 -9.63
CA ALA A 181 4.78 -12.39 -8.45
C ALA A 181 3.71 -11.41 -7.96
N PRO A 182 2.58 -11.90 -7.39
CA PRO A 182 1.60 -11.04 -6.75
C PRO A 182 2.17 -10.22 -5.59
N VAL A 183 1.68 -8.99 -5.45
CA VAL A 183 2.02 -8.02 -4.40
C VAL A 183 0.82 -7.88 -3.47
N PHE A 184 1.07 -7.80 -2.17
CA PHE A 184 0.05 -7.52 -1.16
C PHE A 184 0.14 -6.06 -0.73
N ALA A 185 -1.02 -5.42 -0.56
CA ALA A 185 -1.15 -4.01 -0.20
C ALA A 185 -2.05 -3.86 1.03
N PHE A 186 -1.55 -3.17 2.06
CA PHE A 186 -2.21 -2.97 3.34
C PHE A 186 -2.46 -1.47 3.54
N TYR A 187 -3.72 -1.07 3.67
CA TYR A 187 -4.13 0.33 3.71
C TYR A 187 -4.36 0.85 5.11
N ASP A 188 -4.65 -0.04 6.06
CA ASP A 188 -5.08 0.33 7.40
C ASP A 188 -4.02 0.00 8.46
N PRO A 189 -3.93 0.79 9.53
CA PRO A 189 -3.04 0.53 10.64
C PRO A 189 -3.43 -0.75 11.40
N PRO A 190 -2.48 -1.39 12.13
CA PRO A 190 -2.69 -2.68 12.78
C PRO A 190 -3.76 -2.67 13.90
N TRP A 191 -4.11 -1.50 14.43
CA TRP A 191 -5.18 -1.34 15.44
C TRP A 191 -6.58 -1.22 14.83
N THR A 192 -6.73 -1.09 13.51
CA THR A 192 -8.03 -1.12 12.85
C THR A 192 -8.65 -2.50 13.00
N VAL A 193 -9.94 -2.55 13.35
CA VAL A 193 -10.68 -3.81 13.49
C VAL A 193 -10.62 -4.60 12.18
N PRO A 194 -10.30 -5.92 12.19
CA PRO A 194 -9.98 -6.68 11.00
C PRO A 194 -11.01 -6.60 9.87
N PHE A 195 -12.30 -6.68 10.16
CA PHE A 195 -13.34 -6.63 9.13
C PHE A 195 -13.54 -5.25 8.47
N PHE A 196 -12.97 -4.19 9.06
CA PHE A 196 -12.94 -2.87 8.45
C PHE A 196 -11.66 -2.59 7.67
N ARG A 197 -10.64 -3.46 7.79
CA ARG A 197 -9.39 -3.26 7.04
C ARG A 197 -9.60 -3.46 5.56
N ARG A 198 -8.96 -2.60 4.79
CA ARG A 198 -8.80 -2.76 3.35
C ARG A 198 -7.44 -3.38 3.07
N ASN A 199 -7.46 -4.59 2.56
CA ASN A 199 -6.29 -5.26 2.01
C ASN A 199 -6.53 -5.53 0.52
N GLU A 200 -5.47 -5.58 -0.26
CA GLU A 200 -5.53 -5.93 -1.66
C GLU A 200 -4.40 -6.92 -2.00
N VAL A 201 -4.67 -7.85 -2.87
CA VAL A 201 -3.65 -8.62 -3.59
C VAL A 201 -3.73 -8.23 -5.04
N MET A 202 -2.59 -7.98 -5.66
CA MET A 202 -2.52 -7.50 -7.03
C MET A 202 -1.38 -8.14 -7.80
N VAL A 203 -1.56 -8.31 -9.11
CA VAL A 203 -0.52 -8.79 -10.02
C VAL A 203 -0.47 -7.91 -11.26
N GLU A 204 0.73 -7.62 -11.71
CA GLU A 204 0.94 -6.90 -12.98
C GLU A 204 0.45 -7.76 -14.15
N LEU A 205 -0.19 -7.12 -15.12
CA LEU A 205 -0.63 -7.75 -16.36
C LEU A 205 0.27 -7.32 -17.51
N ALA A 206 0.57 -8.26 -18.41
CA ALA A 206 1.23 -7.94 -19.66
C ALA A 206 0.39 -6.90 -20.42
N LYS A 207 1.06 -5.95 -21.08
CA LYS A 207 0.38 -5.06 -22.01
C LYS A 207 -0.17 -5.87 -23.17
N PRO A 208 -1.40 -5.57 -23.62
CA PRO A 208 -1.96 -6.22 -24.81
C PRO A 208 -1.14 -5.93 -26.05
#